data_05a5bd2f8b02e3119c7c9f2d4afe67c3
#
_entry.id   05a5bd2f8b02e3119c7c9f2d4afe67c3
#
_cell.length_a   1.000
_cell.length_b   1.000
_cell.length_c   1.000
_cell.angle_alpha   90.00
_cell.angle_beta   90.00
_cell.angle_gamma   90.00
#
_symmetry.space_group_name_H-M   'P 1'
#
loop_
_entity.id
_entity.type
_entity.pdbx_description
1 polymer ?
#
loop_
_entity_poly.entity_id
_entity_poly.type
_entity_poly.pdbx_seq_one_letter_code
_entity_poly.pdbx_strand_id
1 'polypeptide(L)'
;ETYRLIAHSAAEEVKTAKRILDIGNGGIFVFPIDHITSVEAIDLFVDTSFSVLHPEVVWRQMSVLDLADENKYDTIIAINCLHHVIGGNVPQCYRNLTRIFEVTFRALQPGGKLVVIESTVFAWFLMMYKPIFPIVLKLWPLSHPPTFQYHYRDIDRAADSAGFLAGKTTWIPKIGNVMTLGVELPAWLTTIKVGKFVY
;
A
#
# COMPACT_ATOMS: atom_id res chain seq x y z
N GLU A 1 -6.74 1.11 18.29
CA GLU A 1 -8.02 0.61 17.72
C GLU A 1 -7.99 0.61 16.19
N THR A 2 -7.57 1.68 15.54
CA THR A 2 -7.47 1.76 14.06
C THR A 2 -6.63 0.62 13.48
N TYR A 3 -5.47 0.31 14.07
CA TYR A 3 -4.63 -0.79 13.60
C TYR A 3 -5.30 -2.16 13.71
N ARG A 4 -6.14 -2.39 14.71
CA ARG A 4 -6.93 -3.63 14.82
C ARG A 4 -7.97 -3.75 13.71
N LEU A 5 -8.58 -2.63 13.32
CA LEU A 5 -9.51 -2.59 12.19
C LEU A 5 -8.81 -2.82 10.85
N ILE A 6 -7.59 -2.28 10.68
CA ILE A 6 -6.74 -2.56 9.51
C ILE A 6 -6.42 -4.06 9.46
N ALA A 7 -5.94 -4.63 10.56
CA ALA A 7 -5.59 -6.05 10.64
C ALA A 7 -6.81 -6.95 10.36
N HIS A 8 -7.97 -6.63 10.94
CA HIS A 8 -9.20 -7.36 10.67
C HIS A 8 -9.61 -7.27 9.20
N SER A 9 -9.56 -6.08 8.60
CA SER A 9 -9.89 -5.89 7.19
C SER A 9 -8.93 -6.65 6.27
N ALA A 10 -7.63 -6.62 6.57
CA ALA A 10 -6.62 -7.37 5.83
C ALA A 10 -6.89 -8.88 5.93
N ALA A 11 -7.11 -9.41 7.14
CA ALA A 11 -7.39 -10.82 7.37
C ALA A 11 -8.61 -11.32 6.59
N GLU A 12 -9.71 -10.56 6.58
CA GLU A 12 -10.91 -10.92 5.82
C GLU A 12 -10.64 -10.95 4.30
N GLU A 13 -9.83 -10.01 3.79
CA GLU A 13 -9.52 -9.95 2.38
C GLU A 13 -8.54 -11.05 1.92
N VAL A 14 -7.64 -11.52 2.79
CA VAL A 14 -6.68 -12.59 2.44
C VAL A 14 -7.18 -14.00 2.81
N LYS A 15 -8.34 -14.14 3.42
CA LYS A 15 -8.90 -15.40 3.94
C LYS A 15 -8.93 -16.56 2.93
N THR A 16 -9.10 -16.25 1.66
CA THR A 16 -9.15 -17.25 0.58
C THR A 16 -7.89 -17.26 -0.29
N ALA A 17 -6.89 -16.46 0.06
CA ALA A 17 -5.64 -16.40 -0.69
C ALA A 17 -4.87 -17.71 -0.59
N LYS A 18 -4.24 -18.11 -1.71
CA LYS A 18 -3.34 -19.26 -1.78
C LYS A 18 -1.91 -18.84 -2.13
N ARG A 19 -1.76 -17.87 -3.02
CA ARG A 19 -0.48 -17.29 -3.44
C ARG A 19 -0.55 -15.77 -3.30
N ILE A 20 0.04 -15.26 -2.23
CA ILE A 20 0.00 -13.85 -1.89
C ILE A 20 1.35 -13.17 -2.12
N LEU A 21 1.28 -11.93 -2.59
CA LEU A 21 2.38 -10.98 -2.54
C LEU A 21 2.01 -9.83 -1.58
N ASP A 22 2.83 -9.62 -0.56
CA ASP A 22 2.73 -8.48 0.34
C ASP A 22 3.74 -7.40 -0.05
N ILE A 23 3.26 -6.18 -0.31
CA ILE A 23 4.07 -5.07 -0.79
C ILE A 23 4.30 -4.07 0.34
N GLY A 24 5.59 -3.80 0.64
CA GLY A 24 5.98 -2.86 1.69
C GLY A 24 5.67 -3.38 3.08
N ASN A 25 5.92 -4.69 3.30
CA ASN A 25 5.57 -5.40 4.52
C ASN A 25 6.30 -4.87 5.77
N GLY A 26 7.54 -4.38 5.64
CA GLY A 26 8.34 -3.91 6.78
C GLY A 26 8.66 -4.98 7.82
N GLY A 27 8.51 -6.28 7.48
CA GLY A 27 8.83 -7.42 8.35
C GLY A 27 7.70 -7.82 9.32
N ILE A 28 6.51 -7.25 9.19
CA ILE A 28 5.39 -7.50 10.11
C ILE A 28 4.12 -7.85 9.33
N PHE A 29 3.63 -9.07 9.47
CA PHE A 29 2.32 -9.46 8.97
C PHE A 29 1.23 -9.05 9.96
N VAL A 30 0.30 -8.20 9.52
CA VAL A 30 -0.86 -7.79 10.32
C VAL A 30 -2.07 -8.70 10.11
N PHE A 31 -1.91 -9.77 9.32
CA PHE A 31 -2.91 -10.79 9.03
C PHE A 31 -2.29 -12.19 9.14
N PRO A 32 -3.07 -13.24 9.42
CA PRO A 32 -2.56 -14.60 9.53
C PRO A 32 -2.12 -15.13 8.16
N ILE A 33 -0.95 -15.79 8.11
CA ILE A 33 -0.36 -16.38 6.90
C ILE A 33 -0.36 -17.90 6.89
N ASP A 34 -0.62 -18.56 8.01
CA ASP A 34 -0.50 -20.01 8.21
C ASP A 34 -1.35 -20.86 7.24
N HIS A 35 -2.44 -20.29 6.72
CA HIS A 35 -3.34 -20.96 5.79
C HIS A 35 -2.98 -20.72 4.31
N ILE A 36 -1.99 -19.87 4.04
CA ILE A 36 -1.61 -19.46 2.69
C ILE A 36 -0.51 -20.41 2.18
N THR A 37 -0.70 -20.96 0.98
CA THR A 37 0.23 -21.94 0.42
C THR A 37 1.59 -21.35 0.05
N SER A 38 1.60 -20.09 -0.41
CA SER A 38 2.82 -19.37 -0.80
C SER A 38 2.71 -17.91 -0.44
N VAL A 39 3.64 -17.44 0.37
CA VAL A 39 3.73 -16.05 0.81
C VAL A 39 5.05 -15.47 0.31
N GLU A 40 4.95 -14.41 -0.48
CA GLU A 40 6.09 -13.59 -0.86
C GLU A 40 5.91 -12.18 -0.31
N ALA A 41 6.99 -11.57 0.13
CA ALA A 41 7.00 -10.18 0.59
C ALA A 41 8.11 -9.41 -0.10
N ILE A 42 7.78 -8.21 -0.58
CA ILE A 42 8.76 -7.29 -1.17
C ILE A 42 8.83 -6.00 -0.36
N ASP A 43 10.06 -5.58 -0.10
CA ASP A 43 10.35 -4.30 0.55
C ASP A 43 11.69 -3.74 0.04
N LEU A 44 11.90 -2.43 0.15
CA LEU A 44 13.20 -1.81 -0.13
C LEU A 44 14.25 -2.19 0.91
N PHE A 45 13.82 -2.51 2.12
CA PHE A 45 14.65 -2.87 3.25
C PHE A 45 14.19 -4.21 3.82
N VAL A 46 14.95 -5.26 3.56
CA VAL A 46 14.72 -6.59 4.12
C VAL A 46 15.81 -6.90 5.13
N ASP A 47 15.44 -6.98 6.41
CA ASP A 47 16.36 -7.40 7.46
C ASP A 47 16.46 -8.93 7.55
N THR A 48 17.63 -9.46 7.87
CA THR A 48 17.84 -10.91 8.02
C THR A 48 17.00 -11.53 9.13
N SER A 49 16.62 -10.74 10.14
CA SER A 49 15.71 -11.17 11.21
C SER A 49 14.32 -11.56 10.69
N PHE A 50 13.85 -10.98 9.59
CA PHE A 50 12.55 -11.31 8.98
C PHE A 50 12.49 -12.77 8.52
N SER A 51 13.56 -13.26 7.90
CA SER A 51 13.66 -14.67 7.48
C SER A 51 13.77 -15.63 8.67
N VAL A 52 14.23 -15.16 9.82
CA VAL A 52 14.28 -15.97 11.04
C VAL A 52 12.89 -16.06 11.68
N LEU A 53 12.15 -14.96 11.69
CA LEU A 53 10.79 -14.91 12.26
C LEU A 53 9.75 -15.63 11.38
N HIS A 54 9.93 -15.56 10.05
CA HIS A 54 9.02 -16.11 9.06
C HIS A 54 9.81 -16.89 7.99
N PRO A 55 10.35 -18.07 8.32
CA PRO A 55 11.15 -18.89 7.39
C PRO A 55 10.33 -19.43 6.21
N GLU A 56 9.01 -19.45 6.33
CA GLU A 56 8.06 -19.87 5.28
C GLU A 56 7.83 -18.79 4.20
N VAL A 57 8.30 -17.55 4.44
CA VAL A 57 8.09 -16.41 3.54
C VAL A 57 9.28 -16.20 2.62
N VAL A 58 9.01 -16.01 1.34
CA VAL A 58 10.03 -15.61 0.37
C VAL A 58 10.21 -14.09 0.40
N TRP A 59 11.30 -13.63 0.98
CA TRP A 59 11.63 -12.22 1.08
C TRP A 59 12.42 -11.75 -0.14
N ARG A 60 11.99 -10.65 -0.75
CA ARG A 60 12.64 -10.02 -1.90
C ARG A 60 12.92 -8.55 -1.60
N GLN A 61 14.21 -8.19 -1.53
CA GLN A 61 14.61 -6.79 -1.39
C GLN A 61 14.58 -6.11 -2.75
N MET A 62 13.50 -5.39 -3.03
CA MET A 62 13.32 -4.70 -4.31
C MET A 62 12.25 -3.62 -4.22
N SER A 63 12.28 -2.69 -5.17
CA SER A 63 11.16 -1.76 -5.36
C SER A 63 9.99 -2.47 -6.03
N VAL A 64 8.76 -2.15 -5.59
CA VAL A 64 7.55 -2.60 -6.27
C VAL A 64 7.50 -2.11 -7.74
N LEU A 65 8.13 -0.98 -8.06
CA LEU A 65 8.18 -0.45 -9.42
C LEU A 65 8.92 -1.36 -10.40
N ASP A 66 9.81 -2.22 -9.87
CA ASP A 66 10.62 -3.18 -10.62
C ASP A 66 9.99 -4.58 -10.67
N LEU A 67 8.77 -4.75 -10.13
CA LEU A 67 8.07 -6.03 -10.16
C LEU A 67 7.82 -6.47 -11.61
N ALA A 68 8.39 -7.64 -11.96
CA ALA A 68 8.33 -8.21 -13.30
C ALA A 68 7.56 -9.55 -13.35
N ASP A 69 7.02 -9.98 -12.21
CA ASP A 69 6.21 -11.21 -12.16
C ASP A 69 4.96 -11.07 -13.04
N GLU A 70 4.53 -12.18 -13.67
CA GLU A 70 3.34 -12.24 -14.51
C GLU A 70 2.46 -13.42 -14.10
N ASN A 71 1.15 -13.18 -13.98
CA ASN A 71 0.13 -14.21 -13.69
C ASN A 71 0.51 -15.16 -12.53
N LYS A 72 1.13 -14.62 -11.48
CA LYS A 72 1.74 -15.42 -10.41
C LYS A 72 0.86 -15.50 -9.16
N TYR A 73 0.20 -14.41 -8.78
CA TYR A 73 -0.49 -14.28 -7.52
C TYR A 73 -2.00 -14.27 -7.70
N ASP A 74 -2.74 -14.89 -6.80
CA ASP A 74 -4.19 -14.74 -6.71
C ASP A 74 -4.58 -13.52 -5.86
N THR A 75 -3.69 -13.11 -4.98
CA THR A 75 -3.90 -11.94 -4.12
C THR A 75 -2.62 -11.14 -3.99
N ILE A 76 -2.70 -9.84 -4.17
CA ILE A 76 -1.64 -8.89 -3.83
C ILE A 76 -2.21 -7.95 -2.77
N ILE A 77 -1.43 -7.65 -1.74
CA ILE A 77 -1.83 -6.73 -0.68
C ILE A 77 -0.79 -5.64 -0.48
N ALA A 78 -1.25 -4.41 -0.26
CA ALA A 78 -0.42 -3.26 0.06
C ALA A 78 -1.08 -2.50 1.22
N ILE A 79 -0.39 -2.43 2.36
CA ILE A 79 -0.92 -1.80 3.58
C ILE A 79 -0.04 -0.63 3.98
N ASN A 80 -0.59 0.58 3.92
CA ASN A 80 0.11 1.81 4.29
C ASN A 80 1.50 1.94 3.65
N CYS A 81 1.64 1.55 2.39
CA CYS A 81 2.94 1.60 1.70
C CYS A 81 2.96 2.50 0.46
N LEU A 82 1.81 2.74 -0.19
CA LEU A 82 1.78 3.52 -1.43
C LEU A 82 2.32 4.94 -1.26
N HIS A 83 2.08 5.55 -0.11
CA HIS A 83 2.56 6.89 0.21
C HIS A 83 4.09 6.98 0.40
N HIS A 84 4.79 5.86 0.52
CA HIS A 84 6.25 5.78 0.54
C HIS A 84 6.87 5.66 -0.85
N VAL A 85 6.11 5.26 -1.88
CA VAL A 85 6.61 5.12 -3.25
C VAL A 85 6.59 6.48 -3.96
N ILE A 86 7.43 7.36 -3.50
CA ILE A 86 7.49 8.76 -3.95
C ILE A 86 8.45 8.96 -5.13
N GLY A 87 8.32 10.13 -5.75
CA GLY A 87 9.28 10.66 -6.74
C GLY A 87 9.88 11.99 -6.28
N GLY A 88 10.83 12.50 -7.02
CA GLY A 88 11.46 13.80 -6.76
C GLY A 88 10.52 15.00 -6.93
N ASN A 89 9.32 14.80 -7.43
CA ASN A 89 8.28 15.82 -7.61
C ASN A 89 6.89 15.19 -7.69
N VAL A 90 5.85 16.02 -7.56
CA VAL A 90 4.44 15.57 -7.57
C VAL A 90 4.07 14.77 -8.83
N PRO A 91 4.38 15.21 -10.06
CA PRO A 91 4.10 14.39 -11.25
C PRO A 91 4.76 13.01 -11.21
N GLN A 92 5.96 12.89 -10.66
CA GLN A 92 6.65 11.62 -10.52
C GLN A 92 5.96 10.71 -9.49
N CYS A 93 5.46 11.26 -8.37
CA CYS A 93 4.67 10.49 -7.40
C CYS A 93 3.44 9.86 -8.07
N TYR A 94 2.71 10.61 -8.90
CA TYR A 94 1.55 10.08 -9.63
C TYR A 94 1.93 9.03 -10.68
N ARG A 95 3.03 9.22 -11.42
CA ARG A 95 3.54 8.19 -12.34
C ARG A 95 3.91 6.90 -11.61
N ASN A 96 4.56 7.03 -10.45
CA ASN A 96 4.89 5.87 -9.62
C ASN A 96 3.63 5.16 -9.11
N LEU A 97 2.62 5.91 -8.67
CA LEU A 97 1.34 5.34 -8.28
C LEU A 97 0.72 4.53 -9.43
N THR A 98 0.60 5.12 -10.63
CA THR A 98 0.08 4.40 -11.81
C THR A 98 0.93 3.16 -12.10
N ARG A 99 2.25 3.28 -12.05
CA ARG A 99 3.16 2.15 -12.30
C ARG A 99 2.95 1.00 -11.31
N ILE A 100 2.70 1.27 -10.03
CA ILE A 100 2.38 0.22 -9.05
C ILE A 100 1.17 -0.59 -9.51
N PHE A 101 0.10 0.07 -9.91
CA PHE A 101 -1.11 -0.62 -10.37
C PHE A 101 -0.87 -1.41 -11.67
N GLU A 102 -0.10 -0.89 -12.61
CA GLU A 102 0.27 -1.61 -13.85
C GLU A 102 1.06 -2.90 -13.55
N VAL A 103 2.07 -2.83 -12.68
CA VAL A 103 2.90 -4.01 -12.39
C VAL A 103 2.15 -5.03 -11.56
N THR A 104 1.31 -4.59 -10.62
CA THR A 104 0.47 -5.49 -9.82
C THR A 104 -0.63 -6.14 -10.65
N PHE A 105 -1.21 -5.41 -11.62
CA PHE A 105 -2.18 -5.98 -12.57
C PHE A 105 -1.55 -7.14 -13.36
N ARG A 106 -0.35 -6.96 -13.92
CA ARG A 106 0.35 -8.00 -14.67
C ARG A 106 0.75 -9.19 -13.78
N ALA A 107 1.10 -8.94 -12.53
CA ALA A 107 1.53 -9.97 -11.60
C ALA A 107 0.37 -10.84 -11.08
N LEU A 108 -0.86 -10.34 -11.13
CA LEU A 108 -2.06 -11.07 -10.76
C LEU A 108 -2.45 -12.10 -11.81
N GLN A 109 -2.98 -13.21 -11.35
CA GLN A 109 -3.68 -14.19 -12.21
C GLN A 109 -5.05 -13.64 -12.63
N PRO A 110 -5.61 -14.09 -13.77
CA PRO A 110 -6.99 -13.79 -14.11
C PRO A 110 -7.95 -14.15 -12.97
N GLY A 111 -8.80 -13.22 -12.59
CA GLY A 111 -9.68 -13.34 -11.42
C GLY A 111 -9.02 -13.08 -10.07
N GLY A 112 -7.73 -12.74 -10.05
CA GLY A 112 -7.02 -12.33 -8.85
C GLY A 112 -7.43 -10.95 -8.36
N LYS A 113 -6.96 -10.55 -7.20
CA LYS A 113 -7.31 -9.25 -6.59
C LYS A 113 -6.11 -8.51 -6.00
N LEU A 114 -6.13 -7.20 -6.13
CA LEU A 114 -5.27 -6.27 -5.40
C LEU A 114 -6.07 -5.67 -4.23
N VAL A 115 -5.55 -5.80 -3.03
CA VAL A 115 -6.09 -5.20 -1.81
C VAL A 115 -5.19 -4.04 -1.40
N VAL A 116 -5.73 -2.85 -1.35
CA VAL A 116 -5.02 -1.64 -0.92
C VAL A 116 -5.66 -1.11 0.35
N ILE A 117 -4.92 -1.06 1.43
CA ILE A 117 -5.33 -0.41 2.68
C ILE A 117 -4.42 0.79 2.89
N GLU A 118 -4.94 1.99 2.61
CA GLU A 118 -4.10 3.18 2.53
C GLU A 118 -4.72 4.37 3.24
N SER A 119 -3.87 5.10 3.94
CA SER A 119 -4.22 6.41 4.50
C SER A 119 -4.38 7.43 3.39
N THR A 120 -5.52 8.08 3.33
CA THR A 120 -5.84 9.07 2.28
C THR A 120 -6.18 10.42 2.91
N VAL A 121 -5.96 11.48 2.14
CA VAL A 121 -6.24 12.85 2.58
C VAL A 121 -7.38 13.46 1.76
N PHE A 122 -8.02 14.49 2.32
CA PHE A 122 -9.05 15.24 1.62
C PHE A 122 -8.46 16.06 0.47
N ALA A 123 -9.28 16.29 -0.56
CA ALA A 123 -8.85 17.01 -1.76
C ALA A 123 -8.32 18.42 -1.46
N TRP A 124 -8.94 19.15 -0.52
CA TRP A 124 -8.50 20.49 -0.13
C TRP A 124 -7.09 20.49 0.50
N PHE A 125 -6.79 19.48 1.35
CA PHE A 125 -5.48 19.31 1.93
C PHE A 125 -4.43 19.05 0.84
N LEU A 126 -4.73 18.15 -0.08
CA LEU A 126 -3.85 17.80 -1.19
C LEU A 126 -3.59 19.00 -2.11
N MET A 127 -4.61 19.84 -2.36
CA MET A 127 -4.48 21.08 -3.13
C MET A 127 -3.47 22.05 -2.49
N MET A 128 -3.47 22.16 -1.17
CA MET A 128 -2.51 22.97 -0.43
C MET A 128 -1.13 22.34 -0.33
N TYR A 129 -1.07 21.01 -0.22
CA TYR A 129 0.17 20.26 -0.01
C TYR A 129 1.03 20.15 -1.27
N LYS A 130 0.41 19.92 -2.44
CA LYS A 130 1.12 19.74 -3.72
C LYS A 130 2.15 20.85 -4.04
N PRO A 131 1.83 22.15 -3.95
CA PRO A 131 2.80 23.20 -4.27
C PRO A 131 3.96 23.28 -3.29
N ILE A 132 3.78 22.88 -2.04
CA ILE A 132 4.83 22.93 -1.02
C ILE A 132 5.65 21.63 -0.94
N PHE A 133 5.20 20.54 -1.56
CA PHE A 133 5.84 19.23 -1.50
C PHE A 133 7.34 19.25 -1.86
N PRO A 134 7.81 19.97 -2.89
CA PRO A 134 9.25 20.05 -3.18
C PRO A 134 10.07 20.69 -2.05
N ILE A 135 9.48 21.62 -1.31
CA ILE A 135 10.11 22.25 -0.13
C ILE A 135 10.13 21.25 1.02
N VAL A 136 9.01 20.56 1.23
CA VAL A 136 8.89 19.51 2.25
C VAL A 136 9.95 18.44 2.02
N LEU A 137 10.15 17.96 0.79
CA LEU A 137 11.20 16.98 0.46
C LEU A 137 12.60 17.45 0.84
N LYS A 138 12.92 18.73 0.62
CA LYS A 138 14.24 19.29 0.96
C LYS A 138 14.48 19.44 2.46
N LEU A 139 13.43 19.67 3.21
CA LEU A 139 13.47 19.92 4.66
C LEU A 139 13.14 18.67 5.47
N TRP A 140 12.83 17.54 4.80
CA TRP A 140 12.40 16.32 5.47
C TRP A 140 13.48 15.79 6.41
N PRO A 141 13.16 15.51 7.68
CA PRO A 141 14.11 14.94 8.61
C PRO A 141 14.52 13.53 8.17
N LEU A 142 15.81 13.25 8.17
CA LEU A 142 16.39 11.96 7.75
C LEU A 142 15.95 10.74 8.60
N SER A 143 15.25 10.97 9.69
CA SER A 143 14.81 9.93 10.63
C SER A 143 13.64 9.07 10.13
N HIS A 144 12.95 9.52 9.10
CA HIS A 144 11.79 8.82 8.52
C HIS A 144 11.77 9.02 6.99
N PRO A 145 11.48 8.00 6.20
CA PRO A 145 11.33 8.17 4.75
C PRO A 145 10.25 9.22 4.42
N PRO A 146 10.51 10.12 3.48
CA PRO A 146 9.50 11.09 3.07
C PRO A 146 8.29 10.39 2.46
N THR A 147 7.12 11.01 2.61
CA THR A 147 5.85 10.44 2.15
C THR A 147 5.09 11.43 1.27
N PHE A 148 4.31 10.92 0.32
CA PHE A 148 3.35 11.71 -0.45
C PHE A 148 1.95 11.11 -0.30
N GLN A 149 1.06 11.85 0.32
CA GLN A 149 -0.31 11.38 0.55
C GLN A 149 -1.17 11.57 -0.71
N TYR A 150 -2.00 10.58 -0.99
CA TYR A 150 -2.93 10.59 -2.10
C TYR A 150 -4.37 10.84 -1.64
N HIS A 151 -5.18 11.42 -2.51
CA HIS A 151 -6.62 11.37 -2.35
C HIS A 151 -7.14 10.01 -2.85
N TYR A 152 -8.19 9.50 -2.23
CA TYR A 152 -8.73 8.16 -2.58
C TYR A 152 -9.05 8.00 -4.07
N ARG A 153 -9.53 9.08 -4.73
CA ARG A 153 -9.83 9.06 -6.18
C ARG A 153 -8.57 8.93 -7.04
N ASP A 154 -7.42 9.32 -6.53
CA ASP A 154 -6.16 9.16 -7.27
C ASP A 154 -5.78 7.68 -7.32
N ILE A 155 -6.02 6.95 -6.22
CA ILE A 155 -5.86 5.50 -6.14
C ILE A 155 -6.83 4.80 -7.10
N ASP A 156 -8.12 5.19 -7.11
CA ASP A 156 -9.12 4.61 -8.00
C ASP A 156 -8.75 4.84 -9.47
N ARG A 157 -8.34 6.05 -9.86
CA ARG A 157 -7.92 6.36 -11.23
C ARG A 157 -6.70 5.56 -11.67
N ALA A 158 -5.74 5.35 -10.78
CA ALA A 158 -4.56 4.54 -11.09
C ALA A 158 -4.96 3.08 -11.32
N ALA A 159 -5.87 2.55 -10.53
CA ALA A 159 -6.42 1.21 -10.70
C ALA A 159 -7.19 1.07 -12.03
N ASP A 160 -8.11 2.00 -12.31
CA ASP A 160 -8.89 2.02 -13.56
C ASP A 160 -7.96 2.10 -14.78
N SER A 161 -6.91 2.95 -14.72
CA SER A 161 -5.95 3.12 -15.82
C SER A 161 -5.13 1.85 -16.08
N ALA A 162 -4.91 1.03 -15.07
CA ALA A 162 -4.19 -0.24 -15.19
C ALA A 162 -5.08 -1.40 -15.68
N GLY A 163 -6.41 -1.21 -15.74
CA GLY A 163 -7.36 -2.21 -16.21
C GLY A 163 -8.10 -2.95 -15.11
N PHE A 164 -7.92 -2.58 -13.84
CA PHE A 164 -8.68 -3.17 -12.75
C PHE A 164 -10.16 -2.79 -12.84
N LEU A 165 -11.02 -3.75 -12.56
CA LEU A 165 -12.43 -3.47 -12.34
C LEU A 165 -12.60 -2.87 -10.94
N ALA A 166 -13.43 -1.83 -10.83
CA ALA A 166 -13.74 -1.22 -9.55
C ALA A 166 -14.38 -2.25 -8.62
N GLY A 167 -13.64 -2.65 -7.59
CA GLY A 167 -14.11 -3.54 -6.56
C GLY A 167 -14.80 -2.78 -5.41
N LYS A 168 -15.04 -3.51 -4.33
CA LYS A 168 -15.64 -2.94 -3.11
C LYS A 168 -14.68 -1.96 -2.43
N THR A 169 -15.12 -0.75 -2.17
CA THR A 169 -14.42 0.20 -1.28
C THR A 169 -15.13 0.22 0.07
N THR A 170 -14.37 0.06 1.13
CA THR A 170 -14.82 0.26 2.51
C THR A 170 -13.93 1.29 3.20
N TRP A 171 -14.46 1.90 4.24
CA TRP A 171 -13.76 2.90 5.02
C TRP A 171 -13.54 2.39 6.43
N ILE A 172 -12.31 2.49 6.91
CA ILE A 172 -12.02 2.22 8.32
C ILE A 172 -12.28 3.51 9.09
N PRO A 173 -13.21 3.49 10.06
CA PRO A 173 -13.42 4.63 10.93
C PRO A 173 -12.16 4.91 11.73
N LYS A 174 -11.77 6.17 11.77
CA LYS A 174 -10.64 6.61 12.58
C LYS A 174 -11.14 7.10 13.92
N ILE A 175 -10.59 6.53 14.98
CA ILE A 175 -10.85 6.93 16.35
C ILE A 175 -9.52 7.39 16.94
N GLY A 176 -9.49 8.61 17.46
CA GLY A 176 -8.28 9.20 18.03
C GLY A 176 -7.37 9.90 17.02
N ASN A 177 -6.08 9.82 17.24
CA ASN A 177 -5.07 10.36 16.36
C ASN A 177 -4.52 9.28 15.42
N VAL A 178 -4.12 9.69 14.23
CA VAL A 178 -3.52 8.81 13.22
C VAL A 178 -2.22 9.43 12.74
N MET A 179 -1.18 8.61 12.65
CA MET A 179 0.08 9.02 12.05
C MET A 179 -0.15 9.29 10.56
N THR A 180 0.10 10.50 10.15
CA THR A 180 0.01 10.95 8.76
C THR A 180 1.12 11.97 8.53
N LEU A 181 1.91 11.81 7.47
CA LEU A 181 3.05 12.67 7.17
C LEU A 181 4.11 12.71 8.30
N GLY A 182 4.27 11.62 9.04
CA GLY A 182 5.22 11.55 10.17
C GLY A 182 4.77 12.35 11.42
N VAL A 183 3.53 12.84 11.43
CA VAL A 183 2.91 13.53 12.58
C VAL A 183 1.60 12.87 12.95
N GLU A 184 1.28 12.88 14.24
CA GLU A 184 -0.04 12.49 14.70
C GLU A 184 -1.06 13.59 14.38
N LEU A 185 -1.99 13.27 13.50
CA LEU A 185 -3.10 14.16 13.15
C LEU A 185 -4.41 13.64 13.73
N PRO A 186 -5.33 14.54 14.11
CA PRO A 186 -6.67 14.14 14.48
C PRO A 186 -7.33 13.32 13.39
N ALA A 187 -8.03 12.27 13.77
CA ALA A 187 -8.62 11.29 12.85
C ALA A 187 -9.58 11.91 11.81
N TRP A 188 -10.20 13.05 12.13
CA TRP A 188 -11.11 13.75 11.24
C TRP A 188 -10.41 14.45 10.04
N LEU A 189 -9.07 14.62 10.08
CA LEU A 189 -8.31 15.24 8.99
C LEU A 189 -7.90 14.25 7.89
N THR A 190 -8.04 12.97 8.13
CA THR A 190 -7.60 11.92 7.20
C THR A 190 -8.58 10.75 7.21
N THR A 191 -8.53 9.90 6.19
CA THR A 191 -9.36 8.68 6.11
C THR A 191 -8.49 7.49 5.71
N ILE A 192 -8.86 6.28 6.14
CA ILE A 192 -8.25 5.04 5.65
C ILE A 192 -9.22 4.36 4.70
N LYS A 193 -8.78 4.19 3.46
CA LYS A 193 -9.50 3.46 2.43
C LYS A 193 -9.03 2.02 2.41
N VAL A 194 -9.96 1.10 2.40
CA VAL A 194 -9.75 -0.29 1.99
C VAL A 194 -10.33 -0.43 0.60
N GLY A 195 -9.48 -0.50 -0.40
CA GLY A 195 -9.84 -0.72 -1.79
C GLY A 195 -9.55 -2.17 -2.18
N LYS A 196 -10.54 -2.84 -2.75
CA LYS A 196 -10.38 -4.14 -3.40
C LYS A 196 -10.56 -3.95 -4.89
N PHE A 197 -9.53 -4.24 -5.65
CA PHE A 197 -9.53 -4.13 -7.09
C PHE A 197 -9.39 -5.53 -7.69
N VAL A 198 -10.26 -5.88 -8.63
CA VAL A 198 -10.32 -7.21 -9.23
C VAL A 198 -9.74 -7.15 -10.64
N TYR A 199 -8.97 -8.18 -11.01
CA TYR A 199 -8.41 -8.37 -12.34
C TYR A 199 -9.52 -8.74 -13.35
#